data_e12a788edf0e89089a3bf5a18e298594
#
_entry.id   e12a788edf0e89089a3bf5a18e298594
#
_cell.length_a   1.000
_cell.length_b   1.000
_cell.length_c   1.000
_cell.angle_alpha   90.00
_cell.angle_beta   90.00
_cell.angle_gamma   90.00
#
_symmetry.space_group_name_H-M   'P 1'
#
loop_
_entity.id
_entity.type
_entity.pdbx_description
1 polymer ?
#
loop_
_entity_poly.entity_id
_entity_poly.type
_entity_poly.pdbx_seq_one_letter_code
_entity_poly.pdbx_strand_id
1 'polypeptide(L)'
;RGLGDVYKRQILAMPNTKPVVDNPDVVNYVHNKAKTVGAANVLQVGAVTKGQQGKELSNIEGMVKAGIPAISEDGKSVMNAQLYREAMELAAKYNIAVLAHCEDINLVNGGVMNADVNARELGLGGITNSVEDIIIARDIMLSRDTGARLHLCHCSTKDSVSMVKHAKMEGIHVTAEVCPHHFTLTSDDIRKIEPTVDTEKKVAIEADADTNYKMNPPLRTKEDVQALKEGLRDDVMDVIATDHAPHTFEDKNTSMKSAPFGIVGLETAACLTYTELVRLSLIHI
;
A
#
# COMPACT_ATOMS: atom_id res chain seq x y z
N ARG A 1 15.60 -18.38 -12.52
CA ARG A 1 14.70 -18.37 -11.36
C ARG A 1 15.55 -18.47 -10.10
N GLY A 2 15.65 -17.39 -9.36
CA GLY A 2 16.45 -17.30 -8.14
C GLY A 2 15.65 -17.68 -6.89
N LEU A 3 16.31 -17.64 -5.73
CA LEU A 3 15.67 -17.87 -4.43
C LEU A 3 14.40 -17.05 -4.21
N GLY A 4 14.29 -15.86 -4.79
CA GLY A 4 13.08 -15.05 -4.78
C GLY A 4 11.84 -15.75 -5.35
N ASP A 5 12.01 -16.59 -6.38
CA ASP A 5 10.91 -17.39 -6.95
C ASP A 5 10.46 -18.51 -6.00
N VAL A 6 11.35 -19.02 -5.17
CA VAL A 6 11.01 -20.07 -4.19
C VAL A 6 10.15 -19.48 -3.08
N TYR A 7 10.41 -18.24 -2.69
CA TYR A 7 9.70 -17.54 -1.61
C TYR A 7 8.52 -16.69 -2.10
N LYS A 8 8.53 -16.22 -3.36
CA LYS A 8 7.39 -15.53 -4.00
C LYS A 8 6.38 -16.49 -4.66
N ARG A 9 6.21 -17.68 -4.13
CA ARG A 9 5.15 -18.60 -4.59
C ARG A 9 3.76 -18.19 -4.14
N GLN A 10 3.67 -17.17 -3.32
CA GLN A 10 2.45 -16.72 -2.69
C GLN A 10 2.25 -15.24 -2.96
N ILE A 11 1.06 -14.87 -3.35
CA ILE A 11 0.63 -13.48 -3.44
C ILE A 11 -0.58 -13.27 -2.54
N LEU A 12 -0.67 -12.08 -1.97
CA LEU A 12 -1.80 -11.64 -1.16
C LEU A 12 -2.59 -10.63 -2.01
N ALA A 13 -3.76 -11.06 -2.49
CA ALA A 13 -4.58 -10.25 -3.37
C ALA A 13 -5.52 -9.37 -2.56
N MET A 14 -5.48 -8.06 -2.80
CA MET A 14 -6.30 -7.08 -2.08
C MET A 14 -7.79 -7.15 -2.49
N PRO A 15 -8.72 -6.71 -1.63
CA PRO A 15 -10.15 -6.91 -1.84
C PRO A 15 -10.81 -5.88 -2.77
N ASN A 16 -10.08 -4.89 -3.26
CA ASN A 16 -10.56 -3.73 -4.03
C ASN A 16 -10.90 -4.04 -5.50
N THR A 17 -11.42 -5.21 -5.76
CA THR A 17 -11.84 -5.68 -7.10
C THR A 17 -13.27 -5.25 -7.44
N LYS A 18 -13.74 -5.58 -8.64
CA LYS A 18 -15.13 -5.40 -9.08
C LYS A 18 -15.72 -6.75 -9.49
N PRO A 19 -16.60 -7.35 -8.69
CA PRO A 19 -17.10 -6.88 -7.38
C PRO A 19 -16.02 -6.89 -6.30
N VAL A 20 -16.22 -6.08 -5.24
CA VAL A 20 -15.39 -6.08 -4.03
C VAL A 20 -15.47 -7.45 -3.34
N VAL A 21 -14.36 -7.90 -2.74
CA VAL A 21 -14.33 -9.17 -2.01
C VAL A 21 -14.85 -8.94 -0.58
N ASP A 22 -16.16 -8.84 -0.42
CA ASP A 22 -16.85 -8.56 0.85
C ASP A 22 -17.75 -9.70 1.34
N ASN A 23 -17.72 -10.83 0.65
CA ASN A 23 -18.53 -12.00 0.96
C ASN A 23 -17.85 -13.31 0.53
N PRO A 24 -18.28 -14.48 1.06
CA PRO A 24 -17.67 -15.78 0.77
C PRO A 24 -17.69 -16.20 -0.69
N ASP A 25 -18.72 -15.80 -1.45
CA ASP A 25 -18.87 -16.25 -2.84
C ASP A 25 -17.77 -15.68 -3.73
N VAL A 26 -17.43 -14.40 -3.53
CA VAL A 26 -16.32 -13.76 -4.26
C VAL A 26 -14.99 -14.37 -3.84
N VAL A 27 -14.77 -14.68 -2.55
CA VAL A 27 -13.56 -15.39 -2.08
C VAL A 27 -13.42 -16.73 -2.78
N ASN A 28 -14.49 -17.54 -2.79
CA ASN A 28 -14.50 -18.85 -3.43
C ASN A 28 -14.27 -18.75 -4.95
N TYR A 29 -14.84 -17.75 -5.61
CA TYR A 29 -14.59 -17.49 -7.03
C TYR A 29 -13.11 -17.25 -7.30
N VAL A 30 -12.45 -16.36 -6.53
CA VAL A 30 -11.02 -16.06 -6.71
C VAL A 30 -10.16 -17.29 -6.46
N HIS A 31 -10.40 -18.02 -5.36
CA HIS A 31 -9.65 -19.24 -5.05
C HIS A 31 -9.79 -20.32 -6.14
N ASN A 32 -11.00 -20.51 -6.65
CA ASN A 32 -11.23 -21.48 -7.74
C ASN A 32 -10.56 -21.02 -9.04
N LYS A 33 -10.63 -19.74 -9.38
CA LYS A 33 -9.95 -19.17 -10.54
C LYS A 33 -8.43 -19.33 -10.43
N ALA A 34 -7.86 -19.01 -9.28
CA ALA A 34 -6.43 -19.15 -9.01
C ALA A 34 -5.94 -20.59 -9.20
N LYS A 35 -6.70 -21.58 -8.73
CA LYS A 35 -6.37 -23.01 -8.91
C LYS A 35 -6.32 -23.43 -10.38
N THR A 36 -7.11 -22.81 -11.25
CA THR A 36 -7.18 -23.19 -12.67
C THR A 36 -6.16 -22.51 -13.55
N VAL A 37 -5.70 -21.30 -13.17
CA VAL A 37 -4.78 -20.49 -14.00
C VAL A 37 -3.43 -20.29 -13.32
N GLY A 38 -3.30 -20.67 -12.04
CA GLY A 38 -2.26 -20.17 -11.16
C GLY A 38 -0.87 -20.69 -11.40
N ALA A 39 0.05 -19.76 -11.60
CA ALA A 39 1.48 -19.95 -11.43
C ALA A 39 1.96 -19.68 -9.98
N ALA A 40 1.09 -19.13 -9.13
CA ALA A 40 1.38 -18.80 -7.74
C ALA A 40 0.22 -19.20 -6.81
N ASN A 41 0.52 -19.37 -5.53
CA ASN A 41 -0.50 -19.53 -4.51
C ASN A 41 -1.13 -18.15 -4.22
N VAL A 42 -2.41 -18.01 -4.52
CA VAL A 42 -3.16 -16.78 -4.27
C VAL A 42 -3.89 -16.90 -2.94
N LEU A 43 -3.58 -16.01 -2.01
CA LEU A 43 -4.34 -15.79 -0.81
C LEU A 43 -5.21 -14.55 -1.00
N GLN A 44 -6.52 -14.69 -0.83
CA GLN A 44 -7.45 -13.58 -1.00
C GLN A 44 -7.71 -12.90 0.33
N VAL A 45 -7.53 -11.57 0.39
CA VAL A 45 -7.92 -10.73 1.52
C VAL A 45 -9.39 -10.35 1.39
N GLY A 46 -10.13 -10.31 2.51
CA GLY A 46 -11.51 -9.84 2.55
C GLY A 46 -11.60 -8.34 2.85
N ALA A 47 -12.59 -7.66 2.30
CA ALA A 47 -12.87 -6.26 2.64
C ALA A 47 -13.37 -6.13 4.08
N VAL A 48 -12.99 -5.04 4.76
CA VAL A 48 -13.48 -4.73 6.11
C VAL A 48 -14.96 -4.37 6.06
N THR A 49 -15.36 -3.54 5.09
CA THR A 49 -16.74 -3.06 4.98
C THR A 49 -17.38 -3.49 3.66
N LYS A 50 -18.72 -3.58 3.66
CA LYS A 50 -19.49 -3.91 2.45
C LYS A 50 -19.21 -2.92 1.34
N GLY A 51 -18.84 -3.44 0.17
CA GLY A 51 -18.50 -2.63 -1.00
C GLY A 51 -17.40 -1.61 -0.75
N GLN A 52 -16.61 -1.75 0.32
CA GLN A 52 -15.59 -0.78 0.77
C GLN A 52 -16.18 0.64 0.94
N GLN A 53 -17.35 0.74 1.57
CA GLN A 53 -18.04 2.02 1.77
C GLN A 53 -17.80 2.65 3.14
N GLY A 54 -17.12 1.96 4.07
CA GLY A 54 -16.83 2.46 5.41
C GLY A 54 -18.06 2.62 6.33
N LYS A 55 -19.20 1.98 6.00
CA LYS A 55 -20.48 2.19 6.69
C LYS A 55 -20.96 1.00 7.50
N GLU A 56 -20.71 -0.20 7.03
CA GLU A 56 -21.20 -1.45 7.58
C GLU A 56 -20.16 -2.55 7.38
N LEU A 57 -19.95 -3.41 8.38
CA LEU A 57 -19.02 -4.52 8.25
C LEU A 57 -19.45 -5.49 7.16
N SER A 58 -18.48 -6.03 6.45
CA SER A 58 -18.66 -7.13 5.50
C SER A 58 -18.97 -8.44 6.24
N ASN A 59 -19.19 -9.51 5.48
CA ASN A 59 -19.36 -10.84 6.07
C ASN A 59 -18.02 -11.48 6.44
N ILE A 60 -17.31 -10.86 7.41
CA ILE A 60 -15.95 -11.28 7.84
C ILE A 60 -15.95 -12.76 8.25
N GLU A 61 -16.91 -13.19 9.10
CA GLU A 61 -16.99 -14.58 9.55
C GLU A 61 -17.14 -15.56 8.38
N GLY A 62 -18.04 -15.25 7.44
CA GLY A 62 -18.25 -16.09 6.26
C GLY A 62 -17.00 -16.16 5.38
N MET A 63 -16.30 -15.05 5.20
CA MET A 63 -15.05 -15.01 4.44
C MET A 63 -13.90 -15.75 5.13
N VAL A 64 -13.82 -15.71 6.48
CA VAL A 64 -12.86 -16.53 7.24
C VAL A 64 -13.12 -18.02 7.02
N LYS A 65 -14.38 -18.46 7.06
CA LYS A 65 -14.76 -19.86 6.74
C LYS A 65 -14.42 -20.24 5.29
N ALA A 66 -14.42 -19.26 4.37
CA ALA A 66 -13.98 -19.44 2.98
C ALA A 66 -12.45 -19.38 2.80
N GLY A 67 -11.68 -19.10 3.87
CA GLY A 67 -10.23 -19.21 3.91
C GLY A 67 -9.45 -17.94 3.67
N ILE A 68 -9.99 -16.75 3.99
CA ILE A 68 -9.20 -15.52 3.97
C ILE A 68 -8.20 -15.51 5.14
N PRO A 69 -6.94 -15.08 4.94
CA PRO A 69 -5.95 -14.95 6.00
C PRO A 69 -5.99 -13.58 6.70
N ALA A 70 -6.64 -12.59 6.08
CA ALA A 70 -6.64 -11.22 6.53
C ALA A 70 -7.85 -10.43 6.01
N ILE A 71 -8.09 -9.27 6.61
CA ILE A 71 -9.02 -8.25 6.12
C ILE A 71 -8.29 -6.95 5.83
N SER A 72 -8.79 -6.18 4.86
CA SER A 72 -8.26 -4.87 4.48
C SER A 72 -9.35 -3.98 3.89
N GLU A 73 -9.18 -2.68 4.02
CA GLU A 73 -9.97 -1.70 3.25
C GLU A 73 -9.14 -1.07 2.11
N ASP A 74 -8.18 -1.81 1.58
CA ASP A 74 -7.14 -1.37 0.66
C ASP A 74 -7.57 -0.30 -0.35
N GLY A 75 -6.70 0.72 -0.52
CA GLY A 75 -6.97 1.93 -1.29
C GLY A 75 -7.92 2.91 -0.59
N LYS A 76 -8.33 2.61 0.64
CA LYS A 76 -9.19 3.45 1.51
C LYS A 76 -8.87 3.17 2.97
N SER A 77 -9.43 4.01 3.86
CA SER A 77 -9.44 3.75 5.30
C SER A 77 -10.86 3.78 5.83
N VAL A 78 -11.16 2.93 6.80
CA VAL A 78 -12.41 3.02 7.55
C VAL A 78 -12.30 4.20 8.50
N MET A 79 -12.93 5.33 8.16
CA MET A 79 -12.83 6.57 8.95
C MET A 79 -13.56 6.50 10.29
N ASN A 80 -14.62 5.68 10.38
CA ASN A 80 -15.31 5.44 11.64
C ASN A 80 -14.47 4.50 12.53
N ALA A 81 -13.79 5.07 13.54
CA ALA A 81 -12.91 4.33 14.43
C ALA A 81 -13.64 3.23 15.23
N GLN A 82 -14.92 3.43 15.59
CA GLN A 82 -15.69 2.40 16.29
C GLN A 82 -15.98 1.19 15.38
N LEU A 83 -16.38 1.44 14.14
CA LEU A 83 -16.59 0.38 13.15
C LEU A 83 -15.29 -0.41 12.86
N TYR A 84 -14.17 0.33 12.79
CA TYR A 84 -12.87 -0.31 12.57
C TYR A 84 -12.42 -1.13 13.79
N ARG A 85 -12.69 -0.64 15.00
CA ARG A 85 -12.47 -1.40 16.24
C ARG A 85 -13.24 -2.71 16.25
N GLU A 86 -14.53 -2.69 15.89
CA GLU A 86 -15.35 -3.90 15.78
C GLU A 86 -14.78 -4.90 14.76
N ALA A 87 -14.28 -4.41 13.63
CA ALA A 87 -13.58 -5.26 12.65
C ALA A 87 -12.30 -5.90 13.24
N MET A 88 -11.51 -5.12 13.99
CA MET A 88 -10.31 -5.60 14.65
C MET A 88 -10.62 -6.64 15.74
N GLU A 89 -11.69 -6.47 16.51
CA GLU A 89 -12.16 -7.45 17.50
C GLU A 89 -12.55 -8.77 16.82
N LEU A 90 -13.22 -8.71 15.67
CA LEU A 90 -13.52 -9.91 14.86
C LEU A 90 -12.23 -10.55 14.31
N ALA A 91 -11.28 -9.75 13.83
CA ALA A 91 -10.00 -10.26 13.34
C ALA A 91 -9.22 -10.97 14.46
N ALA A 92 -9.18 -10.40 15.66
CA ALA A 92 -8.58 -11.02 16.83
C ALA A 92 -9.29 -12.34 17.21
N LYS A 93 -10.63 -12.34 17.23
CA LYS A 93 -11.45 -13.52 17.51
C LYS A 93 -11.16 -14.68 16.56
N TYR A 94 -11.00 -14.39 15.27
CA TYR A 94 -10.73 -15.41 14.24
C TYR A 94 -9.24 -15.62 13.98
N ASN A 95 -8.37 -14.95 14.71
CA ASN A 95 -6.91 -15.02 14.56
C ASN A 95 -6.41 -14.75 13.12
N ILE A 96 -7.02 -13.78 12.45
CA ILE A 96 -6.59 -13.27 11.15
C ILE A 96 -5.92 -11.89 11.30
N ALA A 97 -5.12 -11.49 10.31
CA ALA A 97 -4.49 -10.17 10.33
C ALA A 97 -5.42 -9.06 9.81
N VAL A 98 -5.14 -7.83 10.24
CA VAL A 98 -5.73 -6.61 9.67
C VAL A 98 -4.64 -5.90 8.90
N LEU A 99 -4.81 -5.73 7.59
CA LEU A 99 -3.88 -5.05 6.69
C LEU A 99 -4.40 -3.63 6.45
N ALA A 100 -3.70 -2.65 6.98
CA ALA A 100 -4.16 -1.27 7.00
C ALA A 100 -3.49 -0.44 5.90
N HIS A 101 -4.29 0.04 4.94
CA HIS A 101 -3.93 1.18 4.10
C HIS A 101 -4.18 2.44 4.92
N CYS A 102 -3.13 3.13 5.33
CA CYS A 102 -3.24 4.23 6.28
C CYS A 102 -3.36 5.58 5.56
N GLU A 103 -4.59 6.04 5.41
CA GLU A 103 -4.89 7.30 4.74
C GLU A 103 -6.09 8.00 5.39
N ASP A 104 -5.90 9.19 5.94
CA ASP A 104 -7.04 10.04 6.29
C ASP A 104 -7.60 10.70 5.03
N ILE A 105 -8.70 10.14 4.51
CA ILE A 105 -9.32 10.56 3.26
C ILE A 105 -9.83 12.02 3.28
N ASN A 106 -10.06 12.60 4.46
CA ASN A 106 -10.49 13.99 4.59
C ASN A 106 -9.30 14.95 4.47
N LEU A 107 -8.10 14.50 4.89
CA LEU A 107 -6.88 15.31 4.82
C LEU A 107 -6.21 15.28 3.45
N VAL A 108 -6.51 14.32 2.59
CA VAL A 108 -5.96 14.26 1.22
C VAL A 108 -6.31 15.51 0.42
N ASN A 109 -7.53 16.02 0.58
CA ASN A 109 -8.00 17.29 0.03
C ASN A 109 -7.63 17.54 -1.45
N GLY A 110 -7.76 16.49 -2.27
CA GLY A 110 -7.44 16.56 -3.70
C GLY A 110 -5.94 16.57 -4.02
N GLY A 111 -5.09 16.25 -3.05
CA GLY A 111 -3.65 16.06 -3.25
C GLY A 111 -3.34 14.90 -4.19
N VAL A 112 -2.25 15.03 -4.95
CA VAL A 112 -1.85 14.07 -5.98
C VAL A 112 -0.38 13.65 -5.89
N MET A 113 0.40 14.32 -5.06
CA MET A 113 1.80 14.04 -4.78
C MET A 113 2.18 14.52 -3.37
N ASN A 114 3.41 14.33 -2.94
CA ASN A 114 3.86 14.81 -1.63
C ASN A 114 3.72 16.34 -1.48
N ALA A 115 3.34 16.82 -0.30
CA ALA A 115 3.21 18.24 0.00
C ALA A 115 4.57 18.89 0.30
N ASP A 116 5.27 19.32 -0.73
CA ASP A 116 6.60 19.92 -0.63
C ASP A 116 6.81 21.09 -1.60
N VAL A 117 8.08 21.46 -1.81
CA VAL A 117 8.46 22.54 -2.74
C VAL A 117 8.12 22.13 -4.16
N ASN A 118 8.40 20.89 -4.56
CA ASN A 118 8.18 20.42 -5.92
C ASN A 118 6.69 20.47 -6.29
N ALA A 119 5.80 20.05 -5.38
CA ALA A 119 4.35 20.16 -5.62
C ALA A 119 3.91 21.60 -5.90
N ARG A 120 4.45 22.57 -5.13
CA ARG A 120 4.15 23.99 -5.34
C ARG A 120 4.68 24.51 -6.68
N GLU A 121 5.90 24.11 -7.08
CA GLU A 121 6.48 24.50 -8.36
C GLU A 121 5.74 23.93 -9.55
N LEU A 122 5.21 22.70 -9.42
CA LEU A 122 4.36 22.05 -10.42
C LEU A 122 2.90 22.56 -10.39
N GLY A 123 2.51 23.34 -9.38
CA GLY A 123 1.12 23.80 -9.22
C GLY A 123 0.14 22.69 -8.87
N LEU A 124 0.62 21.61 -8.22
CA LEU A 124 -0.15 20.43 -7.87
C LEU A 124 -0.54 20.41 -6.38
N GLY A 125 -1.67 19.77 -6.08
CA GLY A 125 -2.12 19.54 -4.71
C GLY A 125 -1.21 18.56 -3.96
N GLY A 126 -0.81 18.94 -2.73
CA GLY A 126 0.07 18.12 -1.90
C GLY A 126 -0.66 17.26 -0.89
N ILE A 127 -0.14 16.08 -0.62
CA ILE A 127 -0.54 15.11 0.43
C ILE A 127 0.52 15.16 1.52
N THR A 128 0.17 15.66 2.71
CA THR A 128 1.10 15.75 3.84
C THR A 128 1.35 14.38 4.48
N ASN A 129 2.47 14.23 5.20
CA ASN A 129 2.77 13.00 5.95
C ASN A 129 1.68 12.68 6.98
N SER A 130 1.07 13.70 7.59
CA SER A 130 -0.02 13.53 8.57
C SER A 130 -1.24 12.78 8.03
N VAL A 131 -1.46 12.74 6.71
CA VAL A 131 -2.52 11.93 6.08
C VAL A 131 -2.35 10.44 6.43
N GLU A 132 -1.12 9.97 6.43
CA GLU A 132 -0.72 8.59 6.78
C GLU A 132 -0.55 8.44 8.30
N ASP A 133 0.20 9.32 8.93
CA ASP A 133 0.67 9.21 10.31
C ASP A 133 -0.48 9.16 11.32
N ILE A 134 -1.53 9.97 11.12
CA ILE A 134 -2.71 10.01 12.01
C ILE A 134 -3.43 8.65 12.02
N ILE A 135 -3.58 8.02 10.85
CA ILE A 135 -4.25 6.72 10.74
C ILE A 135 -3.38 5.62 11.33
N ILE A 136 -2.07 5.65 11.09
CA ILE A 136 -1.11 4.71 11.73
C ILE A 136 -1.22 4.80 13.25
N ALA A 137 -1.18 6.00 13.83
CA ALA A 137 -1.28 6.19 15.26
C ALA A 137 -2.61 5.66 15.83
N ARG A 138 -3.74 5.96 15.14
CA ARG A 138 -5.07 5.44 15.50
C ARG A 138 -5.09 3.91 15.49
N ASP A 139 -4.59 3.31 14.42
CA ASP A 139 -4.69 1.87 14.20
C ASP A 139 -3.80 1.08 15.17
N ILE A 140 -2.64 1.61 15.52
CA ILE A 140 -1.77 1.06 16.58
C ILE A 140 -2.51 1.07 17.94
N MET A 141 -3.17 2.18 18.29
CA MET A 141 -3.94 2.25 19.54
C MET A 141 -5.09 1.25 19.56
N LEU A 142 -5.81 1.11 18.45
CA LEU A 142 -6.90 0.13 18.32
C LEU A 142 -6.37 -1.31 18.38
N SER A 143 -5.22 -1.59 17.77
CA SER A 143 -4.56 -2.91 17.85
C SER A 143 -4.19 -3.26 19.30
N ARG A 144 -3.62 -2.31 20.04
CA ARG A 144 -3.33 -2.48 21.47
C ARG A 144 -4.58 -2.81 22.29
N ASP A 145 -5.66 -2.09 22.04
CA ASP A 145 -6.90 -2.24 22.81
C ASP A 145 -7.67 -3.52 22.49
N THR A 146 -7.59 -4.00 21.24
CA THR A 146 -8.34 -5.18 20.77
C THR A 146 -7.52 -6.47 20.78
N GLY A 147 -6.19 -6.36 20.85
CA GLY A 147 -5.28 -7.49 20.68
C GLY A 147 -5.19 -8.02 19.24
N ALA A 148 -5.74 -7.30 18.25
CA ALA A 148 -5.69 -7.69 16.85
C ALA A 148 -4.25 -7.59 16.32
N ARG A 149 -3.89 -8.49 15.40
CA ARG A 149 -2.63 -8.43 14.66
C ARG A 149 -2.76 -7.39 13.55
N LEU A 150 -2.08 -6.27 13.72
CA LEU A 150 -2.07 -5.18 12.75
C LEU A 150 -0.84 -5.30 11.84
N HIS A 151 -1.06 -5.15 10.54
CA HIS A 151 -0.01 -4.98 9.55
C HIS A 151 -0.23 -3.67 8.80
N LEU A 152 0.74 -2.77 8.89
CA LEU A 152 0.71 -1.47 8.23
C LEU A 152 1.29 -1.62 6.82
N CYS A 153 0.44 -1.48 5.81
CA CYS A 153 0.85 -1.59 4.41
C CYS A 153 1.64 -0.36 3.96
N HIS A 154 2.59 -0.57 3.04
CA HIS A 154 3.32 0.45 2.28
C HIS A 154 3.64 1.75 3.06
N CYS A 155 4.20 1.66 4.26
CA CYS A 155 4.63 2.83 5.02
C CYS A 155 5.59 3.72 4.22
N SER A 156 5.37 5.03 4.24
CA SER A 156 6.11 5.97 3.40
C SER A 156 6.81 7.09 4.17
N THR A 157 6.54 7.28 5.48
CA THR A 157 7.03 8.40 6.26
C THR A 157 8.06 7.99 7.32
N LYS A 158 8.93 8.91 7.72
CA LYS A 158 9.85 8.70 8.85
C LYS A 158 9.10 8.54 10.18
N ASP A 159 7.95 9.20 10.32
CA ASP A 159 7.17 9.14 11.55
C ASP A 159 6.46 7.79 11.66
N SER A 160 6.05 7.16 10.55
CA SER A 160 5.55 5.78 10.54
C SER A 160 6.58 4.80 11.10
N VAL A 161 7.85 4.91 10.68
CA VAL A 161 8.96 4.07 11.21
C VAL A 161 9.12 4.25 12.71
N SER A 162 9.09 5.50 13.18
CA SER A 162 9.19 5.82 14.61
C SER A 162 8.02 5.23 15.43
N MET A 163 6.79 5.36 14.93
CA MET A 163 5.59 4.82 15.58
C MET A 163 5.60 3.28 15.63
N VAL A 164 6.01 2.62 14.54
CA VAL A 164 6.15 1.15 14.51
C VAL A 164 7.20 0.69 15.51
N LYS A 165 8.36 1.35 15.55
CA LYS A 165 9.42 1.04 16.52
C LYS A 165 8.90 1.12 17.95
N HIS A 166 8.21 2.20 18.29
CA HIS A 166 7.66 2.41 19.63
C HIS A 166 6.59 1.36 19.98
N ALA A 167 5.68 1.08 19.06
CA ALA A 167 4.64 0.06 19.25
C ALA A 167 5.23 -1.34 19.52
N LYS A 168 6.28 -1.72 18.78
CA LYS A 168 7.01 -2.98 19.01
C LYS A 168 7.68 -3.02 20.39
N MET A 169 8.28 -1.92 20.84
CA MET A 169 8.88 -1.81 22.18
C MET A 169 7.85 -1.96 23.28
N GLU A 170 6.61 -1.51 23.06
CA GLU A 170 5.48 -1.70 23.97
C GLU A 170 4.84 -3.10 23.89
N GLY A 171 5.32 -3.97 22.99
CA GLY A 171 4.80 -5.32 22.80
C GLY A 171 3.45 -5.37 22.07
N ILE A 172 3.07 -4.33 21.34
CA ILE A 172 1.86 -4.32 20.51
C ILE A 172 2.10 -5.22 19.29
N HIS A 173 1.10 -5.99 18.89
CA HIS A 173 1.18 -6.92 17.77
C HIS A 173 1.10 -6.19 16.42
N VAL A 174 2.13 -5.42 16.11
CA VAL A 174 2.25 -4.65 14.88
C VAL A 174 3.42 -5.15 14.02
N THR A 175 3.18 -5.23 12.72
CA THR A 175 4.19 -5.38 11.68
C THR A 175 3.98 -4.31 10.62
N ALA A 176 4.99 -4.02 9.81
CA ALA A 176 4.91 -3.00 8.78
C ALA A 176 5.71 -3.38 7.53
N GLU A 177 5.29 -2.86 6.39
CA GLU A 177 5.98 -3.08 5.13
C GLU A 177 6.40 -1.76 4.46
N VAL A 178 7.41 -1.87 3.61
CA VAL A 178 7.90 -0.78 2.76
C VAL A 178 7.92 -1.25 1.32
N CYS A 179 7.56 -0.36 0.39
CA CYS A 179 7.65 -0.68 -1.04
C CYS A 179 8.95 -0.18 -1.66
N PRO A 180 9.51 -0.90 -2.66
CA PRO A 180 10.74 -0.50 -3.34
C PRO A 180 10.72 0.92 -3.87
N HIS A 181 9.60 1.38 -4.42
CA HIS A 181 9.47 2.76 -4.88
C HIS A 181 9.58 3.79 -3.74
N HIS A 182 9.13 3.48 -2.51
CA HIS A 182 9.22 4.38 -1.37
C HIS A 182 10.63 4.46 -0.75
N PHE A 183 11.49 3.46 -0.93
CA PHE A 183 12.89 3.56 -0.47
C PHE A 183 13.89 3.85 -1.59
N THR A 184 13.42 4.08 -2.83
CA THR A 184 14.28 4.35 -3.99
C THR A 184 14.01 5.73 -4.58
N LEU A 185 12.75 6.11 -4.72
CA LEU A 185 12.29 7.31 -5.38
C LEU A 185 11.85 8.39 -4.38
N THR A 186 11.89 9.62 -4.82
CA THR A 186 11.44 10.79 -4.06
C THR A 186 10.44 11.61 -4.86
N SER A 187 9.78 12.57 -4.22
CA SER A 187 8.94 13.55 -4.91
C SER A 187 9.71 14.37 -5.93
N ASP A 188 11.03 14.59 -5.74
CA ASP A 188 11.90 15.32 -6.66
C ASP A 188 12.05 14.62 -8.04
N ASP A 189 11.71 13.32 -8.11
CA ASP A 189 11.76 12.55 -9.36
C ASP A 189 10.55 12.84 -10.27
N ILE A 190 9.49 13.45 -9.73
CA ILE A 190 8.32 13.87 -10.49
C ILE A 190 8.65 15.17 -11.23
N ARG A 191 8.68 15.11 -12.55
CA ARG A 191 9.07 16.24 -13.39
C ARG A 191 7.87 16.73 -14.20
N LYS A 192 7.91 18.04 -14.50
CA LYS A 192 6.99 18.62 -15.49
C LYS A 192 7.23 18.00 -16.86
N ILE A 193 6.16 17.72 -17.56
CA ILE A 193 6.19 17.29 -18.95
C ILE A 193 5.57 18.40 -19.79
N GLU A 194 6.28 18.81 -20.84
CA GLU A 194 5.70 19.73 -21.83
C GLU A 194 4.88 18.94 -22.86
N PRO A 195 3.75 19.45 -23.31
CA PRO A 195 2.96 18.80 -24.34
C PRO A 195 3.80 18.50 -25.58
N THR A 196 3.80 17.27 -26.01
CA THR A 196 4.59 16.81 -27.17
C THR A 196 3.86 15.66 -27.84
N VAL A 197 4.46 15.14 -28.91
CA VAL A 197 3.99 13.94 -29.59
C VAL A 197 5.04 12.86 -29.43
N ASP A 198 4.67 11.72 -28.86
CA ASP A 198 5.50 10.52 -28.88
C ASP A 198 5.63 10.05 -30.34
N THR A 199 6.80 10.26 -30.93
CA THR A 199 7.06 9.96 -32.34
C THR A 199 7.11 8.47 -32.65
N GLU A 200 7.41 7.65 -31.65
CA GLU A 200 7.44 6.19 -31.79
C GLU A 200 6.01 5.61 -31.75
N LYS A 201 5.23 6.02 -30.76
CA LYS A 201 3.84 5.59 -30.59
C LYS A 201 2.84 6.37 -31.44
N LYS A 202 3.26 7.51 -32.03
CA LYS A 202 2.41 8.43 -32.81
C LYS A 202 1.18 8.92 -32.03
N VAL A 203 1.34 9.14 -30.72
CA VAL A 203 0.28 9.57 -29.81
C VAL A 203 0.67 10.91 -29.16
N ALA A 204 -0.30 11.80 -28.99
CA ALA A 204 -0.10 13.03 -28.22
C ALA A 204 0.15 12.69 -26.75
N ILE A 205 1.11 13.37 -26.12
CA ILE A 205 1.34 13.33 -24.68
C ILE A 205 0.49 14.41 -24.04
N GLU A 206 -0.50 14.00 -23.27
CA GLU A 206 -1.46 14.88 -22.57
C GLU A 206 -1.10 15.09 -21.10
N ALA A 207 -0.12 14.33 -20.58
CA ALA A 207 0.35 14.46 -19.21
C ALA A 207 1.08 15.81 -19.02
N ASP A 208 0.79 16.48 -17.91
CA ASP A 208 1.42 17.72 -17.47
C ASP A 208 2.63 17.49 -16.54
N ALA A 209 2.71 16.30 -15.97
CA ALA A 209 3.85 15.79 -15.20
C ALA A 209 4.01 14.29 -15.42
N ASP A 210 5.11 13.69 -14.94
CA ASP A 210 5.32 12.25 -15.10
C ASP A 210 4.39 11.45 -14.19
N THR A 211 3.23 11.11 -14.73
CA THR A 211 2.16 10.38 -14.04
C THR A 211 2.52 8.95 -13.65
N ASN A 212 3.60 8.37 -14.22
CA ASN A 212 4.11 7.07 -13.81
C ASN A 212 4.65 7.06 -12.38
N TYR A 213 4.99 8.24 -11.84
CA TYR A 213 5.41 8.42 -10.44
C TYR A 213 4.24 8.73 -9.50
N LYS A 214 3.00 8.80 -10.00
CA LYS A 214 1.82 9.01 -9.15
C LYS A 214 1.47 7.75 -8.38
N MET A 215 1.70 7.78 -7.07
CA MET A 215 1.51 6.65 -6.14
C MET A 215 0.81 7.11 -4.86
N ASN A 216 0.13 6.19 -4.18
CA ASN A 216 -0.50 6.42 -2.89
C ASN A 216 -0.16 5.28 -1.91
N PRO A 217 0.54 5.56 -0.79
CA PRO A 217 1.07 6.87 -0.36
C PRO A 217 2.03 7.49 -1.40
N PRO A 218 2.15 8.83 -1.46
CA PRO A 218 3.01 9.47 -2.45
C PRO A 218 4.49 9.22 -2.18
N LEU A 219 5.31 9.33 -3.21
CA LEU A 219 6.75 9.38 -3.07
C LEU A 219 7.12 10.57 -2.20
N ARG A 220 7.89 10.35 -1.13
CA ARG A 220 8.17 11.33 -0.08
C ARG A 220 9.52 12.02 -0.29
N THR A 221 10.05 12.63 0.76
CA THR A 221 11.34 13.30 0.77
C THR A 221 12.51 12.32 0.90
N LYS A 222 13.73 12.78 0.64
CA LYS A 222 14.95 12.00 0.87
C LYS A 222 15.12 11.58 2.33
N GLU A 223 14.64 12.41 3.25
CA GLU A 223 14.67 12.13 4.68
C GLU A 223 13.75 10.94 5.03
N ASP A 224 12.55 10.88 4.45
CA ASP A 224 11.63 9.76 4.61
C ASP A 224 12.23 8.48 4.01
N VAL A 225 12.76 8.56 2.78
CA VAL A 225 13.46 7.43 2.11
C VAL A 225 14.56 6.86 3.00
N GLN A 226 15.39 7.73 3.58
CA GLN A 226 16.48 7.30 4.45
C GLN A 226 15.96 6.61 5.73
N ALA A 227 14.91 7.16 6.35
CA ALA A 227 14.30 6.57 7.54
C ALA A 227 13.71 5.17 7.25
N LEU A 228 13.09 4.97 6.09
CA LEU A 228 12.59 3.66 5.67
C LEU A 228 13.72 2.63 5.49
N LYS A 229 14.84 3.02 4.87
CA LYS A 229 16.03 2.16 4.75
C LYS A 229 16.62 1.79 6.12
N GLU A 230 16.69 2.75 7.02
CA GLU A 230 17.15 2.52 8.39
C GLU A 230 16.17 1.61 9.16
N GLY A 231 14.86 1.82 8.98
CA GLY A 231 13.83 0.96 9.55
C GLY A 231 13.93 -0.50 9.10
N LEU A 232 14.29 -0.75 7.84
CA LEU A 232 14.56 -2.09 7.33
C LEU A 232 15.86 -2.68 7.92
N ARG A 233 16.92 -1.87 8.00
CA ARG A 233 18.21 -2.29 8.59
C ARG A 233 18.07 -2.67 10.07
N ASP A 234 17.27 -1.93 10.80
CA ASP A 234 17.14 -2.04 12.25
C ASP A 234 15.99 -2.99 12.68
N ASP A 235 15.46 -3.81 11.75
CA ASP A 235 14.34 -4.75 11.96
C ASP A 235 13.06 -4.10 12.52
N VAL A 236 12.89 -2.79 12.25
CA VAL A 236 11.67 -2.06 12.58
C VAL A 236 10.59 -2.34 11.53
N MET A 237 10.96 -2.31 10.26
CA MET A 237 10.09 -2.68 9.14
C MET A 237 10.32 -4.15 8.80
N ASP A 238 9.24 -4.93 8.65
CA ASP A 238 9.27 -6.39 8.60
C ASP A 238 9.29 -6.96 7.19
N VAL A 239 8.70 -6.24 6.24
CA VAL A 239 8.40 -6.77 4.91
C VAL A 239 8.76 -5.75 3.83
N ILE A 240 9.24 -6.25 2.70
CA ILE A 240 9.33 -5.50 1.45
C ILE A 240 8.22 -6.03 0.54
N ALA A 241 7.18 -5.22 0.32
CA ALA A 241 6.05 -5.53 -0.53
C ALA A 241 6.11 -4.71 -1.83
N THR A 242 5.45 -5.19 -2.88
CA THR A 242 5.54 -4.52 -4.19
C THR A 242 4.53 -3.41 -4.36
N ASP A 243 3.36 -3.55 -3.75
CA ASP A 243 2.19 -2.73 -4.06
C ASP A 243 2.00 -2.54 -5.57
N HIS A 244 2.07 -3.66 -6.30
CA HIS A 244 2.00 -3.67 -7.76
C HIS A 244 0.59 -3.26 -8.23
N ALA A 245 0.46 -2.05 -8.74
CA ALA A 245 -0.79 -1.46 -9.20
C ALA A 245 -0.62 -0.90 -10.64
N PRO A 246 -0.65 -1.77 -11.66
CA PRO A 246 -0.41 -1.38 -13.04
C PRO A 246 -1.62 -0.65 -13.65
N HIS A 247 -1.32 0.33 -14.50
CA HIS A 247 -2.31 1.03 -15.32
C HIS A 247 -1.83 1.05 -16.77
N THR A 248 -2.76 1.21 -17.70
CA THR A 248 -2.40 1.29 -19.14
C THR A 248 -1.72 2.63 -19.43
N PHE A 249 -1.08 2.71 -20.59
CA PHE A 249 -0.50 3.96 -21.07
C PHE A 249 -1.58 5.05 -21.20
N GLU A 250 -2.74 4.69 -21.70
CA GLU A 250 -3.88 5.59 -21.88
C GLU A 250 -4.38 6.17 -20.54
N ASP A 251 -4.43 5.32 -19.49
CA ASP A 251 -4.83 5.77 -18.15
C ASP A 251 -3.81 6.76 -17.56
N LYS A 252 -2.52 6.56 -17.84
CA LYS A 252 -1.44 7.42 -17.35
C LYS A 252 -1.19 8.64 -18.25
N ASN A 253 -1.56 8.61 -19.52
CA ASN A 253 -1.37 9.71 -20.46
C ASN A 253 -2.46 10.79 -20.31
N THR A 254 -2.51 11.39 -19.13
CA THR A 254 -3.46 12.45 -18.77
C THR A 254 -2.82 13.37 -17.73
N SER A 255 -3.52 14.42 -17.28
CA SER A 255 -2.98 15.30 -16.24
C SER A 255 -2.68 14.54 -14.93
N MET A 256 -1.69 15.01 -14.17
CA MET A 256 -1.34 14.44 -12.87
C MET A 256 -2.54 14.39 -11.91
N LYS A 257 -3.46 15.35 -12.03
CA LYS A 257 -4.69 15.40 -11.25
C LYS A 257 -5.63 14.23 -11.59
N SER A 258 -5.75 13.87 -12.86
CA SER A 258 -6.73 12.89 -13.37
C SER A 258 -6.16 11.46 -13.41
N ALA A 259 -4.84 11.30 -13.57
CA ALA A 259 -4.20 10.00 -13.64
C ALA A 259 -4.49 9.16 -12.38
N PRO A 260 -4.69 7.84 -12.53
CA PRO A 260 -4.84 6.95 -11.39
C PRO A 260 -3.54 6.81 -10.60
N PHE A 261 -3.65 6.56 -9.30
CA PHE A 261 -2.53 6.18 -8.46
C PHE A 261 -2.12 4.73 -8.74
N GLY A 262 -0.82 4.46 -8.78
CA GLY A 262 -0.27 3.13 -8.91
C GLY A 262 1.02 3.09 -9.72
N ILE A 263 1.96 2.24 -9.25
CA ILE A 263 3.26 1.98 -9.89
C ILE A 263 3.41 0.48 -10.14
N VAL A 264 4.08 0.10 -11.22
CA VAL A 264 4.48 -1.30 -11.46
C VAL A 264 5.65 -1.66 -10.53
N GLY A 265 5.62 -2.85 -9.92
CA GLY A 265 6.61 -3.22 -8.91
C GLY A 265 7.11 -4.67 -8.97
N LEU A 266 6.37 -5.59 -9.59
CA LEU A 266 6.72 -7.02 -9.56
C LEU A 266 8.06 -7.34 -10.23
N GLU A 267 8.36 -6.71 -11.36
CA GLU A 267 9.57 -6.98 -12.13
C GLU A 267 10.82 -6.34 -11.52
N THR A 268 10.66 -5.19 -10.86
CA THR A 268 11.78 -4.38 -10.38
C THR A 268 12.11 -4.60 -8.89
N ALA A 269 11.17 -5.10 -8.10
CA ALA A 269 11.30 -5.18 -6.65
C ALA A 269 12.57 -5.91 -6.17
N ALA A 270 12.88 -7.07 -6.75
CA ALA A 270 14.05 -7.85 -6.37
C ALA A 270 15.36 -7.13 -6.71
N CYS A 271 15.43 -6.54 -7.90
CA CYS A 271 16.62 -5.80 -8.35
C CYS A 271 16.85 -4.54 -7.54
N LEU A 272 15.79 -3.77 -7.26
CA LEU A 272 15.88 -2.56 -6.42
C LEU A 272 16.27 -2.91 -4.98
N THR A 273 15.64 -3.92 -4.39
CA THR A 273 16.01 -4.40 -3.04
C THR A 273 17.48 -4.79 -2.97
N TYR A 274 17.96 -5.56 -3.97
CA TYR A 274 19.38 -5.94 -4.01
C TYR A 274 20.29 -4.73 -4.14
N THR A 275 20.00 -3.81 -5.04
CA THR A 275 20.85 -2.64 -5.33
C THR A 275 20.88 -1.66 -4.16
N GLU A 276 19.69 -1.34 -3.62
CA GLU A 276 19.54 -0.25 -2.64
C GLU A 276 19.81 -0.68 -1.19
N LEU A 277 19.68 -1.97 -0.90
CA LEU A 277 19.77 -2.47 0.47
C LEU A 277 20.89 -3.49 0.65
N VAL A 278 20.98 -4.51 -0.21
CA VAL A 278 21.96 -5.60 -0.04
C VAL A 278 23.37 -5.16 -0.44
N ARG A 279 23.54 -4.54 -1.60
CA ARG A 279 24.85 -4.04 -2.07
C ARG A 279 25.43 -2.96 -1.15
N LEU A 280 24.57 -2.21 -0.47
CA LEU A 280 24.98 -1.20 0.51
C LEU A 280 25.15 -1.77 1.92
N SER A 281 25.04 -3.10 2.08
CA SER A 281 25.17 -3.79 3.36
C SER A 281 24.19 -3.30 4.44
N LEU A 282 23.03 -2.79 4.04
CA LEU A 282 21.98 -2.39 4.96
C LEU A 282 21.18 -3.60 5.46
N ILE A 283 20.93 -4.58 4.59
CA ILE A 283 20.30 -5.86 4.94
C ILE A 283 21.07 -7.03 4.34
N HIS A 284 20.81 -8.23 4.84
CA HIS A 284 21.31 -9.49 4.29
C HIS A 284 20.15 -10.30 3.69
N ILE A 285 20.45 -11.03 2.62
CA ILE A 285 19.50 -11.98 2.04
C ILE A 285 19.71 -13.37 2.67
#